data_c7a9d56477c9393fe5ff75d4ea626d18
#
_entry.id   c7a9d56477c9393fe5ff75d4ea626d18
#
_cell.length_a   1.000
_cell.length_b   1.000
_cell.length_c   1.000
_cell.angle_alpha   90.00
_cell.angle_beta   90.00
_cell.angle_gamma   90.00
#
_symmetry.space_group_name_H-M   'P 1'
#
loop_
_entity.id
_entity.type
_entity.pdbx_description
1 polymer ?
#
loop_
_entity_poly.entity_id
_entity_poly.type
_entity_poly.pdbx_seq_one_letter_code
_entity_poly.pdbx_strand_id
1 'polypeptide(L)'
;MSAQSYIKFWTAEPSEHEEVQAYDLLGYEYDFRKETTSNGKVTGKTYGGKIRVSIAGFPTEELLEWMFNSRILKDGEVMNTSGLPGTPKEIIRFKGAKCLEFNVHSTTKESRISLFIHFREM
;
A
#
# COMPACT_ATOMS: atom_id res chain seq x y z
N MET A 1 -20.59 -10.03 10.17
CA MET A 1 -19.49 -9.05 10.03
C MET A 1 -19.00 -9.06 8.60
N SER A 2 -19.04 -7.93 7.94
CA SER A 2 -18.52 -7.83 6.59
C SER A 2 -16.99 -7.77 6.64
N ALA A 3 -16.33 -8.46 5.72
CA ALA A 3 -14.90 -8.33 5.56
C ALA A 3 -14.59 -6.92 5.06
N GLN A 4 -13.57 -6.29 5.61
CA GLN A 4 -13.19 -4.95 5.23
C GLN A 4 -11.92 -4.97 4.39
N SER A 5 -11.84 -4.03 3.46
CA SER A 5 -10.63 -3.82 2.70
C SER A 5 -9.59 -3.12 3.57
N TYR A 6 -8.34 -3.50 3.42
CA TYR A 6 -7.28 -2.95 4.25
C TYR A 6 -5.96 -2.84 3.50
N ILE A 7 -5.04 -2.09 4.07
CA ILE A 7 -3.66 -2.03 3.61
C ILE A 7 -2.75 -2.20 4.83
N LYS A 8 -1.68 -2.96 4.67
CA LYS A 8 -0.67 -3.18 5.69
C LYS A 8 0.70 -2.82 5.16
N PHE A 9 1.57 -2.34 6.05
CA PHE A 9 2.95 -2.02 5.72
C PHE A 9 3.88 -2.61 6.76
N TRP A 10 5.08 -3.04 6.35
CA TRP A 10 6.11 -3.50 7.27
C TRP A 10 7.50 -3.26 6.68
N THR A 11 8.52 -3.08 7.55
CA THR A 11 9.90 -2.85 7.11
C THR A 11 10.66 -4.15 6.89
N ALA A 12 10.25 -5.20 7.58
CA ALA A 12 10.79 -6.55 7.41
C ALA A 12 9.63 -7.52 7.55
N GLU A 13 9.73 -8.71 6.97
CA GLU A 13 8.66 -9.68 7.09
C GLU A 13 8.35 -9.92 8.57
N PRO A 14 7.09 -9.76 8.99
CA PRO A 14 6.74 -9.97 10.37
C PRO A 14 6.89 -11.44 10.74
N SER A 15 7.33 -11.69 11.97
CA SER A 15 7.35 -13.05 12.50
C SER A 15 5.92 -13.52 12.72
N GLU A 16 5.74 -14.82 12.90
CA GLU A 16 4.41 -15.40 13.12
C GLU A 16 3.69 -14.80 14.34
N HIS A 17 4.43 -14.22 15.26
CA HIS A 17 3.89 -13.66 16.49
C HIS A 17 3.74 -12.14 16.47
N GLU A 18 4.15 -11.49 15.39
CA GLU A 18 4.01 -10.03 15.27
C GLU A 18 2.74 -9.66 14.55
N GLU A 19 1.98 -8.77 15.14
CA GLU A 19 0.82 -8.21 14.50
C GLU A 19 1.22 -6.96 13.73
N VAL A 20 0.84 -6.93 12.46
CA VAL A 20 1.03 -5.76 11.62
C VAL A 20 -0.27 -4.99 11.60
N GLN A 21 -0.20 -3.70 11.89
CA GLN A 21 -1.38 -2.86 11.89
C GLN A 21 -1.98 -2.76 10.50
N ALA A 22 -3.28 -3.03 10.41
CA ALA A 22 -4.04 -2.85 9.20
C ALA A 22 -4.74 -1.50 9.24
N TYR A 23 -4.70 -0.79 8.11
CA TYR A 23 -5.41 0.48 7.97
C TYR A 23 -6.63 0.25 7.09
N ASP A 24 -7.77 0.80 7.49
CA ASP A 24 -9.00 0.69 6.71
C ASP A 24 -8.84 1.40 5.38
N LEU A 25 -9.05 0.66 4.30
CA LEU A 25 -8.87 1.15 2.94
C LEU A 25 -10.17 1.75 2.43
N LEU A 26 -10.13 3.02 2.04
CA LEU A 26 -11.28 3.72 1.46
C LEU A 26 -11.28 3.59 -0.06
N GLY A 27 -10.11 3.56 -0.66
CA GLY A 27 -9.97 3.41 -2.09
C GLY A 27 -8.52 3.34 -2.49
N TYR A 28 -8.26 2.89 -3.71
CA TYR A 28 -6.91 2.82 -4.22
C TYR A 28 -6.93 2.76 -5.74
N GLU A 29 -5.83 3.18 -6.33
CA GLU A 29 -5.56 2.97 -7.75
C GLU A 29 -4.08 2.67 -7.92
N TYR A 30 -3.74 1.92 -8.93
CA TYR A 30 -2.35 1.52 -9.14
C TYR A 30 -2.01 1.44 -10.61
N ASP A 31 -0.70 1.49 -10.87
CA ASP A 31 -0.16 1.51 -12.20
C ASP A 31 1.18 0.78 -12.16
N PHE A 32 1.39 -0.13 -13.10
CA PHE A 32 2.61 -0.92 -13.18
C PHE A 32 3.34 -0.68 -14.47
N ARG A 33 4.66 -0.81 -14.41
CA ARG A 33 5.49 -0.84 -15.62
C ARG A 33 6.22 -2.16 -15.69
N LYS A 34 6.20 -2.75 -16.86
CA LYS A 34 7.00 -3.92 -17.17
C LYS A 34 8.19 -3.49 -17.99
N GLU A 35 9.34 -4.11 -17.74
CA GLU A 35 10.51 -3.89 -18.53
C GLU A 35 10.31 -4.53 -19.90
N THR A 36 10.66 -3.80 -20.96
CA THR A 36 10.67 -4.32 -22.32
C THR A 36 12.08 -4.29 -22.85
N THR A 37 12.39 -5.24 -23.74
CA THR A 37 13.68 -5.26 -24.44
C THR A 37 13.65 -4.25 -25.60
N SER A 38 14.81 -3.99 -26.18
CA SER A 38 14.92 -3.04 -27.31
C SER A 38 14.06 -3.40 -28.51
N ASN A 39 13.65 -4.65 -28.65
CA ASN A 39 12.75 -5.10 -29.72
C ASN A 39 11.31 -5.26 -29.25
N GLY A 40 10.96 -4.67 -28.11
CA GLY A 40 9.59 -4.61 -27.63
C GLY A 40 9.09 -5.82 -26.88
N LYS A 41 9.91 -6.82 -26.66
CA LYS A 41 9.49 -8.00 -25.91
C LYS A 41 9.44 -7.70 -24.40
N VAL A 42 8.37 -8.16 -23.78
CA VAL A 42 8.21 -8.02 -22.33
C VAL A 42 9.08 -9.08 -21.65
N THR A 43 9.88 -8.66 -20.67
CA THR A 43 10.79 -9.57 -19.95
C THR A 43 10.10 -10.42 -18.90
N GLY A 44 8.85 -10.15 -18.59
CA GLY A 44 8.10 -10.90 -17.59
C GLY A 44 8.23 -10.37 -16.17
N LYS A 45 9.19 -9.50 -15.90
CA LYS A 45 9.32 -8.88 -14.58
C LYS A 45 8.58 -7.56 -14.53
N THR A 46 7.86 -7.33 -13.43
CA THR A 46 7.23 -6.06 -13.19
C THR A 46 8.25 -5.15 -12.49
N TYR A 47 8.62 -4.08 -13.17
CA TYR A 47 9.61 -3.13 -12.68
C TYR A 47 8.92 -1.91 -12.15
N GLY A 48 8.77 -1.87 -10.84
CA GLY A 48 8.21 -0.71 -10.22
C GLY A 48 6.76 -0.46 -10.57
N GLY A 49 6.15 0.37 -9.80
CA GLY A 49 4.79 0.80 -9.99
C GLY A 49 4.44 1.85 -8.96
N LYS A 50 3.24 2.36 -9.09
CA LYS A 50 2.72 3.41 -8.23
C LYS A 50 1.38 2.99 -7.71
N ILE A 51 1.16 3.27 -6.42
CA ILE A 51 -0.15 3.05 -5.81
C ILE A 51 -0.54 4.34 -5.11
N ARG A 52 -1.75 4.79 -5.38
CA ARG A 52 -2.35 5.89 -4.65
C ARG A 52 -3.46 5.29 -3.80
N VAL A 53 -3.37 5.48 -2.48
CA VAL A 53 -4.34 4.90 -1.55
C VAL A 53 -4.96 5.98 -0.68
N SER A 54 -6.21 5.76 -0.31
CA SER A 54 -6.91 6.56 0.68
C SER A 54 -7.28 5.64 1.83
N ILE A 55 -6.89 6.01 3.03
CA ILE A 55 -7.16 5.22 4.24
C ILE A 55 -7.88 6.07 5.28
N ALA A 56 -8.71 5.42 6.06
CA ALA A 56 -9.43 6.07 7.14
C ALA A 56 -8.57 6.09 8.41
N GLY A 57 -8.65 7.18 9.16
CA GLY A 57 -7.98 7.29 10.44
C GLY A 57 -6.99 8.44 10.51
N PHE A 58 -6.41 8.62 11.68
CA PHE A 58 -5.39 9.63 11.91
C PHE A 58 -4.02 9.05 11.61
N PRO A 59 -3.06 9.88 11.17
CA PRO A 59 -1.73 9.39 10.85
C PRO A 59 -1.05 8.83 12.10
N THR A 60 -0.38 7.70 11.92
CA THR A 60 0.41 7.08 12.97
C THR A 60 1.85 7.59 12.90
N GLU A 61 2.59 7.41 13.98
CA GLU A 61 4.00 7.73 14.01
C GLU A 61 4.77 7.00 12.92
N GLU A 62 4.42 5.74 12.69
CA GLU A 62 5.04 4.91 11.67
C GLU A 62 4.86 5.48 10.27
N LEU A 63 3.65 5.94 9.94
CA LEU A 63 3.40 6.53 8.62
C LEU A 63 4.12 7.86 8.46
N LEU A 64 4.13 8.68 9.49
CA LEU A 64 4.83 9.98 9.46
C LEU A 64 6.33 9.78 9.30
N GLU A 65 6.90 8.83 10.01
CA GLU A 65 8.32 8.53 9.91
C GLU A 65 8.68 8.06 8.50
N TRP A 66 7.85 7.22 7.91
CA TRP A 66 8.05 6.76 6.55
C TRP A 66 8.05 7.91 5.55
N MET A 67 7.11 8.84 5.70
CA MET A 67 7.05 10.00 4.82
C MET A 67 8.28 10.90 4.94
N PHE A 68 8.73 11.15 6.17
CA PHE A 68 9.82 12.09 6.41
C PHE A 68 11.21 11.51 6.22
N ASN A 69 11.34 10.19 6.11
CA ASN A 69 12.63 9.55 5.91
C ASN A 69 12.66 8.81 4.58
N SER A 70 13.31 9.41 3.59
CA SER A 70 13.39 8.86 2.24
C SER A 70 14.19 7.55 2.14
N ARG A 71 14.90 7.17 3.20
CA ARG A 71 15.67 5.94 3.23
C ARG A 71 14.84 4.73 3.68
N ILE A 72 13.68 4.98 4.27
CA ILE A 72 12.82 3.90 4.73
C ILE A 72 12.04 3.34 3.55
N LEU A 73 12.23 2.05 3.31
CA LEU A 73 11.47 1.30 2.32
C LEU A 73 10.57 0.33 3.07
N LYS A 74 9.32 0.23 2.63
CA LYS A 74 8.37 -0.70 3.25
C LYS A 74 7.83 -1.66 2.21
N ASP A 75 7.57 -2.87 2.66
CA ASP A 75 6.79 -3.82 1.89
C ASP A 75 5.35 -3.69 2.35
N GLY A 76 4.42 -4.11 1.54
CA GLY A 76 3.02 -3.99 1.92
C GLY A 76 2.09 -4.90 1.18
N GLU A 77 0.85 -4.88 1.65
CA GLU A 77 -0.22 -5.67 1.07
C GLU A 77 -1.52 -4.87 1.08
N VAL A 78 -2.18 -4.83 -0.08
CA VAL A 78 -3.53 -4.30 -0.21
C VAL A 78 -4.48 -5.47 -0.36
N MET A 79 -5.51 -5.50 0.46
CA MET A 79 -6.57 -6.49 0.37
C MET A 79 -7.90 -5.79 0.11
N ASN A 80 -8.45 -6.01 -1.07
CA ASN A 80 -9.77 -5.51 -1.41
C ASN A 80 -10.75 -6.67 -1.33
N THR A 81 -11.74 -6.56 -0.47
CA THR A 81 -12.73 -7.61 -0.28
C THR A 81 -14.01 -7.28 -1.04
N SER A 82 -14.68 -8.33 -1.51
CA SER A 82 -15.92 -8.19 -2.27
C SER A 82 -17.15 -8.03 -1.40
N GLY A 83 -16.97 -8.03 -0.08
CA GLY A 83 -18.10 -8.04 0.85
C GLY A 83 -18.53 -9.43 1.26
N LEU A 84 -18.05 -10.47 0.57
CA LEU A 84 -18.30 -11.86 0.96
C LEU A 84 -17.16 -12.33 1.85
N PRO A 85 -17.46 -12.86 3.05
CA PRO A 85 -16.43 -13.31 3.96
C PRO A 85 -15.51 -14.35 3.32
N GLY A 86 -14.21 -14.16 3.50
CA GLY A 86 -13.22 -15.11 3.03
C GLY A 86 -12.90 -15.08 1.54
N THR A 87 -13.55 -14.18 0.79
CA THR A 87 -13.33 -14.10 -0.66
C THR A 87 -12.76 -12.73 -1.02
N PRO A 88 -11.45 -12.62 -1.20
CA PRO A 88 -10.86 -11.35 -1.63
C PRO A 88 -11.20 -11.09 -3.09
N LYS A 89 -11.51 -9.83 -3.39
CA LYS A 89 -11.71 -9.38 -4.76
C LYS A 89 -10.36 -9.14 -5.44
N GLU A 90 -9.40 -8.63 -4.68
CA GLU A 90 -8.06 -8.35 -5.19
C GLU A 90 -7.05 -8.31 -4.06
N ILE A 91 -5.89 -8.88 -4.28
CA ILE A 91 -4.76 -8.80 -3.36
C ILE A 91 -3.56 -8.28 -4.14
N ILE A 92 -2.93 -7.23 -3.62
CA ILE A 92 -1.73 -6.66 -4.22
C ILE A 92 -0.65 -6.65 -3.16
N ARG A 93 0.49 -7.27 -3.47
CA ARG A 93 1.66 -7.24 -2.60
C ARG A 93 2.77 -6.50 -3.31
N PHE A 94 3.43 -5.62 -2.59
CA PHE A 94 4.50 -4.81 -3.17
C PHE A 94 5.70 -4.77 -2.23
N LYS A 95 6.86 -4.50 -2.81
CA LYS A 95 8.14 -4.48 -2.09
C LYS A 95 8.94 -3.24 -2.42
N GLY A 96 9.70 -2.78 -1.44
CA GLY A 96 10.61 -1.67 -1.61
C GLY A 96 9.91 -0.36 -1.92
N ALA A 97 8.87 -0.05 -1.18
CA ALA A 97 8.04 1.11 -1.43
C ALA A 97 8.50 2.33 -0.67
N LYS A 98 8.48 3.47 -1.36
CA LYS A 98 8.71 4.79 -0.79
C LYS A 98 7.40 5.55 -0.79
N CYS A 99 7.17 6.34 0.25
CA CYS A 99 6.04 7.25 0.31
C CYS A 99 6.48 8.58 -0.30
N LEU A 100 5.87 8.96 -1.42
CA LEU A 100 6.22 10.18 -2.15
C LEU A 100 5.33 11.36 -1.79
N GLU A 101 4.07 11.11 -1.49
CA GLU A 101 3.14 12.15 -1.09
C GLU A 101 2.30 11.66 0.08
N PHE A 102 1.97 12.56 0.95
CA PHE A 102 1.23 12.28 2.15
C PHE A 102 0.30 13.46 2.44
N ASN A 103 -0.99 13.23 2.34
CA ASN A 103 -1.98 14.27 2.61
C ASN A 103 -2.94 13.80 3.67
N VAL A 104 -3.23 14.64 4.63
CA VAL A 104 -4.19 14.35 5.68
C VAL A 104 -5.32 15.36 5.60
N HIS A 105 -6.53 14.85 5.54
CA HIS A 105 -7.72 15.67 5.60
C HIS A 105 -8.48 15.27 6.85
N SER A 106 -8.52 16.15 7.83
CA SER A 106 -9.12 15.86 9.12
C SER A 106 -10.21 16.88 9.47
N THR A 107 -11.27 16.36 10.05
CA THR A 107 -12.29 17.18 10.70
C THR A 107 -12.28 16.80 12.20
N THR A 108 -13.12 17.43 12.99
CA THR A 108 -13.22 17.08 14.41
C THR A 108 -13.80 15.68 14.61
N LYS A 109 -14.44 15.11 13.60
CA LYS A 109 -15.12 13.80 13.69
C LYS A 109 -14.38 12.68 12.99
N GLU A 110 -13.63 12.99 11.95
CA GLU A 110 -12.99 11.95 11.13
C GLU A 110 -11.71 12.45 10.50
N SER A 111 -10.88 11.52 10.08
CA SER A 111 -9.64 11.83 9.38
C SER A 111 -9.44 10.84 8.24
N ARG A 112 -8.90 11.33 7.15
CA ARG A 112 -8.56 10.54 5.99
C ARG A 112 -7.15 10.88 5.54
N ILE A 113 -6.40 9.85 5.16
CA ILE A 113 -5.03 9.99 4.72
C ILE A 113 -4.93 9.52 3.28
N SER A 114 -4.31 10.34 2.44
CA SER A 114 -4.00 9.95 1.06
C SER A 114 -2.50 9.77 0.94
N LEU A 115 -2.09 8.62 0.43
CA LEU A 115 -0.69 8.27 0.24
C LEU A 115 -0.44 8.00 -1.24
N PHE A 116 0.69 8.50 -1.72
CA PHE A 116 1.19 8.14 -3.04
C PHE A 116 2.49 7.39 -2.85
N ILE A 117 2.49 6.14 -3.25
CA ILE A 117 3.57 5.20 -2.98
C ILE A 117 4.17 4.72 -4.29
N HIS A 118 5.50 4.67 -4.33
CA HIS A 118 6.24 4.13 -5.47
C HIS A 118 6.99 2.90 -4.98
N PHE A 119 6.76 1.75 -5.59
CA PHE A 119 7.38 0.50 -5.18
C PHE A 119 8.29 -0.05 -6.29
N ARG A 120 9.25 -0.87 -5.88
CA ARG A 120 10.25 -1.42 -6.80
C ARG A 120 9.78 -2.68 -7.49
N GLU A 121 9.02 -3.49 -6.78
CA GLU A 121 8.68 -4.81 -7.28
C GLU A 121 7.40 -5.31 -6.63
N MET A 122 6.73 -6.17 -7.34
CA MET A 122 5.45 -6.69 -6.91
C MET A 122 5.48 -8.18 -6.69
#